data_02811c689a5c9d03ce741e75ccedcba3
#
_entry.id   02811c689a5c9d03ce741e75ccedcba3
#
_cell.length_a   1.000
_cell.length_b   1.000
_cell.length_c   1.000
_cell.angle_alpha   90.00
_cell.angle_beta   90.00
_cell.angle_gamma   90.00
#
_symmetry.space_group_name_H-M   'P 1'
#
loop_
_entity.id
_entity.type
_entity.pdbx_description
1 polymer ?
#
loop_
_entity_poly.entity_id
_entity_poly.type
_entity_poly.pdbx_seq_one_letter_code
_entity_poly.pdbx_strand_id
1 'polypeptide(L)'
;MKVHLGCWHRVIPGFVHVDLCDMPHIDHKSGIDALPFLADNSASLIYCSHALEYFDRDQAREVLKEWHRVLAPGGVLRLAVPDFQAMIQVYQQTGELARVLGPLYGKMAIQTEQGPATLYHKTTYDQASLSTLLEACGFVAPERWDWRQTEHAAVDDHSQAYFPHMQKDTGILVSLNLQARKPT
;
A
#
# COMPACT_ATOMS: atom_id res chain seq x y z
N MET A 1 1.89 -12.67 -13.94
CA MET A 1 3.01 -12.03 -13.22
C MET A 1 2.57 -11.51 -11.87
N LYS A 2 3.49 -11.19 -10.96
CA LYS A 2 3.23 -10.46 -9.70
C LYS A 2 3.89 -9.09 -9.77
N VAL A 3 3.24 -8.07 -9.26
CA VAL A 3 3.72 -6.67 -9.34
C VAL A 3 3.80 -6.06 -7.94
N HIS A 4 4.91 -5.39 -7.63
CA HIS A 4 5.12 -4.66 -6.38
C HIS A 4 5.19 -3.17 -6.69
N LEU A 5 4.19 -2.42 -6.26
CA LEU A 5 4.03 -1.00 -6.52
C LEU A 5 4.48 -0.16 -5.32
N GLY A 6 5.23 0.91 -5.57
CA GLY A 6 5.74 1.78 -4.52
C GLY A 6 6.73 1.05 -3.60
N CYS A 7 7.62 0.25 -4.20
CA CYS A 7 8.46 -0.69 -3.48
C CYS A 7 9.68 -0.05 -2.81
N TRP A 8 10.07 1.18 -3.23
CA TRP A 8 11.25 1.87 -2.77
C TRP A 8 12.48 0.93 -2.77
N HIS A 9 13.19 0.77 -1.63
CA HIS A 9 14.39 -0.09 -1.52
C HIS A 9 14.09 -1.58 -1.27
N ARG A 10 12.83 -2.00 -1.27
CA ARG A 10 12.43 -3.37 -0.92
C ARG A 10 12.37 -4.24 -2.17
N VAL A 11 13.02 -5.38 -2.11
CA VAL A 11 13.07 -6.36 -3.20
C VAL A 11 12.29 -7.60 -2.79
N ILE A 12 11.24 -7.93 -3.53
CA ILE A 12 10.51 -9.18 -3.38
C ILE A 12 10.85 -10.07 -4.58
N PRO A 13 11.55 -11.20 -4.40
CA PRO A 13 11.90 -12.07 -5.51
C PRO A 13 10.67 -12.53 -6.30
N GLY A 14 10.75 -12.48 -7.64
CA GLY A 14 9.67 -12.92 -8.53
C GLY A 14 8.56 -11.90 -8.74
N PHE A 15 8.73 -10.67 -8.24
CA PHE A 15 7.85 -9.55 -8.55
C PHE A 15 8.49 -8.60 -9.56
N VAL A 16 7.65 -7.97 -10.37
CA VAL A 16 8.01 -6.78 -11.16
C VAL A 16 7.91 -5.58 -10.22
N HIS A 17 8.99 -4.80 -10.10
CA HIS A 17 9.09 -3.66 -9.20
C HIS A 17 8.85 -2.35 -9.92
N VAL A 18 7.91 -1.55 -9.42
CA VAL A 18 7.54 -0.25 -9.96
C VAL A 18 7.67 0.81 -8.88
N ASP A 19 8.47 1.85 -9.12
CA ASP A 19 8.64 2.97 -8.20
C ASP A 19 9.10 4.22 -8.96
N LEU A 20 8.89 5.39 -8.36
CA LEU A 20 9.42 6.67 -8.84
C LEU A 20 10.93 6.80 -8.61
N CYS A 21 11.48 6.07 -7.64
CA CYS A 21 12.89 6.10 -7.28
C CYS A 21 13.73 5.37 -8.32
N ASP A 22 14.97 5.83 -8.51
CA ASP A 22 15.96 5.22 -9.40
C ASP A 22 16.86 4.29 -8.56
N MET A 23 16.52 3.00 -8.54
CA MET A 23 17.27 1.98 -7.82
C MET A 23 17.51 0.76 -8.72
N PRO A 24 18.61 0.00 -8.52
CA PRO A 24 19.02 -1.09 -9.44
C PRO A 24 17.98 -2.21 -9.62
N HIS A 25 17.07 -2.40 -8.68
CA HIS A 25 16.05 -3.45 -8.72
C HIS A 25 14.71 -2.99 -9.29
N ILE A 26 14.58 -1.70 -9.64
CA ILE A 26 13.34 -1.17 -10.22
C ILE A 26 13.27 -1.56 -11.69
N ASP A 27 12.27 -2.36 -12.03
CA ASP A 27 12.03 -2.78 -13.42
C ASP A 27 11.40 -1.65 -14.25
N HIS A 28 10.50 -0.87 -13.63
CA HIS A 28 9.87 0.28 -14.26
C HIS A 28 9.91 1.49 -13.34
N LYS A 29 10.69 2.51 -13.72
CA LYS A 29 10.71 3.79 -13.05
C LYS A 29 9.51 4.62 -13.48
N SER A 30 8.44 4.57 -12.70
CA SER A 30 7.16 5.21 -13.02
C SER A 30 6.35 5.49 -11.75
N GLY A 31 5.39 6.40 -11.86
CA GLY A 31 4.29 6.49 -10.91
C GLY A 31 3.48 5.18 -10.89
N ILE A 32 2.77 4.96 -9.79
CA ILE A 32 1.93 3.77 -9.62
C ILE A 32 0.47 4.02 -10.03
N ASP A 33 0.16 5.23 -10.42
CA ASP A 33 -1.16 5.71 -10.84
C ASP A 33 -1.49 5.40 -12.30
N ALA A 34 -0.46 5.17 -13.14
CA ALA A 34 -0.61 4.79 -14.54
C ALA A 34 0.46 3.75 -14.91
N LEU A 35 0.02 2.59 -15.38
CA LEU A 35 0.87 1.43 -15.68
C LEU A 35 0.77 1.02 -17.16
N PRO A 36 1.04 1.94 -18.12
CA PRO A 36 0.84 1.68 -19.57
C PRO A 36 1.74 0.58 -20.12
N PHE A 37 2.83 0.26 -19.41
CA PHE A 37 3.76 -0.83 -19.73
C PHE A 37 3.27 -2.20 -19.28
N LEU A 38 2.16 -2.28 -18.50
CA LEU A 38 1.52 -3.53 -18.10
C LEU A 38 0.22 -3.71 -18.90
N ALA A 39 0.10 -4.87 -19.54
CA ALA A 39 -1.10 -5.21 -20.31
C ALA A 39 -2.31 -5.45 -19.39
N ASP A 40 -3.51 -5.27 -19.95
CA ASP A 40 -4.76 -5.63 -19.28
C ASP A 40 -4.74 -7.12 -18.90
N ASN A 41 -5.26 -7.42 -17.72
CA ASN A 41 -5.43 -8.79 -17.24
C ASN A 41 -4.13 -9.62 -17.16
N SER A 42 -2.98 -8.97 -16.92
CA SER A 42 -1.67 -9.61 -16.95
C SER A 42 -1.12 -10.02 -15.58
N ALA A 43 -1.57 -9.38 -14.51
CA ALA A 43 -1.08 -9.64 -13.17
C ALA A 43 -2.00 -10.58 -12.37
N SER A 44 -1.43 -11.62 -11.75
CA SER A 44 -2.15 -12.47 -10.79
C SER A 44 -2.18 -11.89 -9.39
N LEU A 45 -1.22 -11.00 -9.07
CA LEU A 45 -1.11 -10.31 -7.78
C LEU A 45 -0.52 -8.92 -8.00
N ILE A 46 -1.16 -7.91 -7.44
CA ILE A 46 -0.58 -6.59 -7.22
C ILE A 46 -0.42 -6.41 -5.70
N TYR A 47 0.78 -6.09 -5.27
CA TYR A 47 1.11 -5.74 -3.89
C TYR A 47 1.52 -4.28 -3.81
N CYS A 48 0.95 -3.54 -2.85
CA CYS A 48 1.28 -2.15 -2.58
C CYS A 48 1.23 -1.90 -1.08
N SER A 49 2.37 -1.46 -0.52
CA SER A 49 2.51 -1.19 0.92
C SER A 49 2.82 0.28 1.16
N HIS A 50 1.89 0.96 1.83
CA HIS A 50 2.02 2.36 2.25
C HIS A 50 2.36 3.33 1.11
N ALA A 51 1.57 3.25 0.01
CA ALA A 51 1.68 4.17 -1.10
C ALA A 51 0.31 4.72 -1.59
N LEU A 52 -0.81 4.01 -1.33
CA LEU A 52 -2.14 4.46 -1.76
C LEU A 52 -2.57 5.75 -1.03
N GLU A 53 -2.16 5.95 0.21
CA GLU A 53 -2.48 7.11 1.03
C GLU A 53 -1.85 8.43 0.55
N TYR A 54 -0.89 8.38 -0.37
CA TYR A 54 -0.34 9.58 -1.02
C TYR A 54 -1.26 10.17 -2.10
N PHE A 55 -2.31 9.44 -2.48
CA PHE A 55 -3.36 9.91 -3.37
C PHE A 55 -4.53 10.44 -2.54
N ASP A 56 -5.19 11.50 -3.02
CA ASP A 56 -6.46 11.93 -2.47
C ASP A 56 -7.58 10.95 -2.85
N ARG A 57 -8.79 11.16 -2.32
CA ARG A 57 -9.91 10.21 -2.48
C ARG A 57 -10.34 10.01 -3.94
N ASP A 58 -10.24 11.05 -4.76
CA ASP A 58 -10.62 10.97 -6.17
C ASP A 58 -9.49 10.31 -6.98
N GLN A 59 -8.25 10.72 -6.74
CA GLN A 59 -7.07 10.10 -7.32
C GLN A 59 -6.97 8.61 -6.98
N ALA A 60 -7.22 8.21 -5.72
CA ALA A 60 -7.18 6.82 -5.30
C ALA A 60 -8.18 5.94 -6.07
N ARG A 61 -9.35 6.47 -6.46
CA ARG A 61 -10.31 5.75 -7.30
C ARG A 61 -9.74 5.45 -8.69
N GLU A 62 -9.10 6.42 -9.32
CA GLU A 62 -8.50 6.24 -10.65
C GLU A 62 -7.30 5.27 -10.59
N VAL A 63 -6.47 5.39 -9.57
CA VAL A 63 -5.37 4.46 -9.29
C VAL A 63 -5.88 3.02 -9.15
N LEU A 64 -6.92 2.80 -8.34
CA LEU A 64 -7.51 1.48 -8.13
C LEU A 64 -8.17 0.91 -9.39
N LYS A 65 -8.77 1.74 -10.24
CA LYS A 65 -9.29 1.31 -11.56
C LYS A 65 -8.15 0.86 -12.48
N GLU A 66 -7.03 1.57 -12.48
CA GLU A 66 -5.86 1.17 -13.26
C GLU A 66 -5.29 -0.17 -12.76
N TRP A 67 -5.17 -0.37 -11.46
CA TRP A 67 -4.73 -1.64 -10.90
C TRP A 67 -5.73 -2.77 -11.18
N HIS A 68 -7.03 -2.45 -11.16
CA HIS A 68 -8.07 -3.40 -11.58
C HIS A 68 -7.94 -3.78 -13.06
N ARG A 69 -7.60 -2.84 -13.96
CA ARG A 69 -7.32 -3.12 -15.37
C ARG A 69 -6.19 -4.14 -15.53
N VAL A 70 -5.09 -3.92 -14.82
CA VAL A 70 -3.88 -4.76 -14.92
C VAL A 70 -4.08 -6.15 -14.31
N LEU A 71 -4.87 -6.28 -13.25
CA LEU A 71 -5.15 -7.58 -12.63
C LEU A 71 -5.93 -8.52 -13.57
N ALA A 72 -5.50 -9.76 -13.64
CA ALA A 72 -6.24 -10.82 -14.31
C ALA A 72 -7.56 -11.14 -13.57
N PRO A 73 -8.58 -11.68 -14.24
CA PRO A 73 -9.76 -12.23 -13.56
C PRO A 73 -9.34 -13.20 -12.44
N GLY A 74 -9.93 -13.05 -11.25
CA GLY A 74 -9.54 -13.80 -10.05
C GLY A 74 -8.23 -13.34 -9.38
N GLY A 75 -7.51 -12.40 -9.99
CA GLY A 75 -6.27 -11.83 -9.46
C GLY A 75 -6.50 -11.06 -8.15
N VAL A 76 -5.46 -10.98 -7.33
CA VAL A 76 -5.51 -10.39 -5.99
C VAL A 76 -4.85 -9.01 -5.98
N LEU A 77 -5.56 -8.03 -5.43
CA LEU A 77 -4.96 -6.78 -4.94
C LEU A 77 -4.69 -6.93 -3.46
N ARG A 78 -3.43 -6.81 -3.04
CA ARG A 78 -3.00 -6.87 -1.65
C ARG A 78 -2.45 -5.51 -1.24
N LEU A 79 -3.11 -4.86 -0.28
CA LEU A 79 -2.80 -3.52 0.20
C LEU A 79 -2.35 -3.53 1.66
N ALA A 80 -1.46 -2.62 2.00
CA ALA A 80 -1.20 -2.18 3.35
C ALA A 80 -1.24 -0.64 3.35
N VAL A 81 -1.95 -0.05 4.29
CA VAL A 81 -2.06 1.41 4.48
C VAL A 81 -2.06 1.71 5.98
N PRO A 82 -1.76 2.95 6.43
CA PRO A 82 -1.92 3.30 7.85
C PRO A 82 -3.34 3.01 8.34
N ASP A 83 -3.47 2.30 9.48
CA ASP A 83 -4.76 1.95 10.10
C ASP A 83 -5.20 3.06 11.05
N PHE A 84 -6.18 3.86 10.65
CA PHE A 84 -6.68 4.96 11.47
C PHE A 84 -7.28 4.47 12.80
N GLN A 85 -7.94 3.31 12.80
CA GLN A 85 -8.50 2.75 14.03
C GLN A 85 -7.41 2.32 15.01
N ALA A 86 -6.33 1.72 14.51
CA ALA A 86 -5.16 1.39 15.34
C ALA A 86 -4.46 2.65 15.87
N MET A 87 -4.38 3.72 15.07
CA MET A 87 -3.84 5.01 15.54
C MET A 87 -4.68 5.62 16.67
N ILE A 88 -6.00 5.51 16.62
CA ILE A 88 -6.87 5.92 17.75
C ILE A 88 -6.51 5.13 19.01
N GLN A 89 -6.31 3.82 18.91
CA GLN A 89 -5.90 2.98 20.04
C GLN A 89 -4.55 3.43 20.63
N VAL A 90 -3.57 3.68 19.79
CA VAL A 90 -2.25 4.21 20.22
C VAL A 90 -2.42 5.54 20.94
N TYR A 91 -3.18 6.47 20.39
CA TYR A 91 -3.42 7.76 21.01
C TYR A 91 -4.17 7.63 22.37
N GLN A 92 -5.19 6.78 22.45
CA GLN A 92 -5.92 6.52 23.70
C GLN A 92 -5.02 5.92 24.79
N GLN A 93 -4.09 5.04 24.41
CA GLN A 93 -3.16 4.43 25.36
C GLN A 93 -2.06 5.38 25.84
N THR A 94 -1.61 6.28 24.98
CA THR A 94 -0.45 7.13 25.29
C THR A 94 -0.79 8.56 25.65
N GLY A 95 -1.90 9.10 25.16
CA GLY A 95 -2.21 10.53 25.23
C GLY A 95 -1.30 11.43 24.38
N GLU A 96 -0.38 10.84 23.59
CA GLU A 96 0.65 11.54 22.86
C GLU A 96 0.32 11.66 21.37
N LEU A 97 -0.14 12.82 20.92
CA LEU A 97 -0.44 13.07 19.49
C LEU A 97 0.78 12.80 18.58
N ALA A 98 2.00 13.10 19.07
CA ALA A 98 3.23 12.91 18.30
C ALA A 98 3.42 11.46 17.82
N ARG A 99 2.86 10.46 18.52
CA ARG A 99 2.96 9.05 18.17
C ARG A 99 2.20 8.68 16.89
N VAL A 100 1.17 9.42 16.55
CA VAL A 100 0.28 9.15 15.41
C VAL A 100 0.49 10.11 14.24
N LEU A 101 1.22 11.20 14.42
CA LEU A 101 1.45 12.17 13.34
C LEU A 101 2.20 11.58 12.15
N GLY A 102 3.20 10.71 12.39
CA GLY A 102 3.93 10.03 11.33
C GLY A 102 3.03 9.18 10.42
N PRO A 103 2.30 8.20 10.96
CA PRO A 103 1.35 7.42 10.19
C PRO A 103 0.23 8.25 9.54
N LEU A 104 -0.25 9.32 10.19
CA LEU A 104 -1.33 10.16 9.64
C LEU A 104 -0.88 11.00 8.45
N TYR A 105 0.23 11.70 8.58
CA TYR A 105 0.65 12.66 7.56
C TYR A 105 1.77 12.15 6.68
N GLY A 106 2.55 11.18 7.12
CA GLY A 106 3.76 10.73 6.46
C GLY A 106 4.66 11.93 6.08
N LYS A 107 5.89 11.68 5.78
CA LYS A 107 6.76 12.67 5.15
C LYS A 107 7.81 11.95 4.37
N MET A 108 7.74 12.03 3.06
CA MET A 108 8.72 11.39 2.19
C MET A 108 9.38 12.44 1.29
N ALA A 109 10.71 12.57 1.40
CA ALA A 109 11.49 13.35 0.47
C ALA A 109 11.80 12.48 -0.75
N ILE A 110 11.50 13.00 -1.93
CA ILE A 110 11.80 12.35 -3.21
C ILE A 110 12.58 13.29 -4.11
N GLN A 111 13.31 12.71 -5.06
CA GLN A 111 13.93 13.44 -6.14
C GLN A 111 13.09 13.28 -7.40
N THR A 112 12.61 14.40 -7.94
CA THR A 112 11.87 14.43 -9.21
C THR A 112 12.73 15.05 -10.30
N GLU A 113 12.26 14.99 -11.55
CA GLU A 113 12.91 15.69 -12.68
C GLU A 113 12.96 17.22 -12.50
N GLN A 114 12.00 17.78 -11.73
CA GLN A 114 11.96 19.21 -11.41
C GLN A 114 12.74 19.58 -10.15
N GLY A 115 13.40 18.59 -9.51
CA GLY A 115 14.20 18.78 -8.30
C GLY A 115 13.60 18.07 -7.08
N PRO A 116 14.10 18.38 -5.86
CA PRO A 116 13.64 17.76 -4.64
C PRO A 116 12.20 18.15 -4.32
N ALA A 117 11.38 17.16 -3.95
CA ALA A 117 10.00 17.34 -3.52
C ALA A 117 9.71 16.61 -2.21
N THR A 118 8.69 17.05 -1.50
CA THR A 118 8.21 16.36 -0.30
C THR A 118 6.77 15.92 -0.52
N LEU A 119 6.51 14.64 -0.32
CA LEU A 119 5.18 14.06 -0.34
C LEU A 119 4.65 13.89 1.07
N TYR A 120 3.34 14.08 1.22
CA TYR A 120 2.58 13.82 2.43
C TYR A 120 1.39 12.93 2.13
N HIS A 121 0.90 12.19 3.12
CA HIS A 121 -0.36 11.48 3.00
C HIS A 121 -1.50 12.48 2.80
N LYS A 122 -2.33 12.23 1.78
CA LYS A 122 -3.49 13.07 1.44
C LYS A 122 -4.78 12.50 1.99
N THR A 123 -4.77 11.23 2.41
CA THR A 123 -5.92 10.54 2.99
C THR A 123 -5.50 9.52 4.03
N THR A 124 -6.45 9.04 4.80
CA THR A 124 -6.28 7.93 5.75
C THR A 124 -7.47 6.99 5.64
N TYR A 125 -7.29 5.75 6.05
CA TYR A 125 -8.26 4.68 5.91
C TYR A 125 -8.50 3.95 7.23
N ASP A 126 -9.71 3.45 7.39
CA ASP A 126 -10.06 2.32 8.23
C ASP A 126 -10.58 1.16 7.36
N GLN A 127 -10.85 0.02 7.96
CA GLN A 127 -11.29 -1.15 7.19
C GLN A 127 -12.59 -0.90 6.42
N ALA A 128 -13.55 -0.21 7.02
CA ALA A 128 -14.84 0.04 6.39
C ALA A 128 -14.71 0.96 5.16
N SER A 129 -13.99 2.06 5.29
CA SER A 129 -13.80 3.03 4.20
C SER A 129 -12.96 2.46 3.06
N LEU A 130 -11.89 1.70 3.36
CA LEU A 130 -11.09 1.06 2.33
C LEU A 130 -11.85 -0.06 1.62
N SER A 131 -12.62 -0.89 2.34
CA SER A 131 -13.47 -1.91 1.74
C SER A 131 -14.50 -1.30 0.78
N THR A 132 -15.21 -0.26 1.23
CA THR A 132 -16.19 0.45 0.39
C THR A 132 -15.53 1.04 -0.87
N LEU A 133 -14.32 1.60 -0.75
CA LEU A 133 -13.59 2.13 -1.89
C LEU A 133 -13.21 1.04 -2.89
N LEU A 134 -12.71 -0.10 -2.41
CA LEU A 134 -12.36 -1.25 -3.24
C LEU A 134 -13.57 -1.80 -4.00
N GLU A 135 -14.70 -2.00 -3.30
CA GLU A 135 -15.95 -2.45 -3.91
C GLU A 135 -16.47 -1.47 -4.96
N ALA A 136 -16.40 -0.16 -4.70
CA ALA A 136 -16.78 0.88 -5.65
C ALA A 136 -15.87 0.92 -6.91
N CYS A 137 -14.65 0.35 -6.81
CA CYS A 137 -13.72 0.20 -7.94
C CYS A 137 -13.80 -1.17 -8.63
N GLY A 138 -14.79 -2.01 -8.28
CA GLY A 138 -15.05 -3.28 -8.94
C GLY A 138 -14.37 -4.49 -8.31
N PHE A 139 -13.67 -4.33 -7.19
CA PHE A 139 -13.12 -5.46 -6.43
C PHE A 139 -14.19 -6.13 -5.58
N VAL A 140 -13.99 -7.40 -5.28
CA VAL A 140 -14.89 -8.20 -4.44
C VAL A 140 -14.15 -8.85 -3.28
N ALA A 141 -14.92 -9.25 -2.25
CA ALA A 141 -14.44 -9.97 -1.08
C ALA A 141 -13.25 -9.30 -0.37
N PRO A 142 -13.36 -8.00 0.03
CA PRO A 142 -12.30 -7.38 0.81
C PRO A 142 -12.17 -8.07 2.16
N GLU A 143 -10.96 -8.53 2.49
CA GLU A 143 -10.65 -9.25 3.72
C GLU A 143 -9.27 -8.85 4.26
N ARG A 144 -9.06 -8.98 5.59
CA ARG A 144 -7.73 -8.78 6.17
C ARG A 144 -6.80 -9.94 5.81
N TRP A 145 -5.54 -9.62 5.61
CA TRP A 145 -4.48 -10.63 5.43
C TRP A 145 -3.40 -10.50 6.51
N ASP A 146 -2.79 -11.63 6.85
CA ASP A 146 -1.69 -11.69 7.80
C ASP A 146 -0.36 -11.70 7.04
N TRP A 147 0.48 -10.70 7.29
CA TRP A 147 1.79 -10.58 6.65
C TRP A 147 2.68 -11.82 6.90
N ARG A 148 2.51 -12.50 8.04
CA ARG A 148 3.26 -13.72 8.39
C ARG A 148 2.96 -14.89 7.46
N GLN A 149 1.82 -14.89 6.79
CA GLN A 149 1.33 -15.97 5.91
C GLN A 149 1.56 -15.68 4.43
N THR A 150 2.36 -14.66 4.11
CA THR A 150 2.63 -14.29 2.72
C THR A 150 3.97 -14.83 2.24
N GLU A 151 4.10 -14.97 0.92
CA GLU A 151 5.38 -15.33 0.27
C GLU A 151 6.48 -14.29 0.47
N HIS A 152 6.13 -13.07 0.87
CA HIS A 152 7.06 -11.97 1.12
C HIS A 152 7.23 -11.62 2.62
N ALA A 153 6.81 -12.50 3.52
CA ALA A 153 6.88 -12.27 4.97
C ALA A 153 8.29 -11.93 5.49
N ALA A 154 9.32 -12.41 4.80
CA ALA A 154 10.71 -12.11 5.14
C ALA A 154 11.17 -10.69 4.74
N VAL A 155 10.40 -10.00 3.90
CA VAL A 155 10.70 -8.62 3.48
C VAL A 155 10.02 -7.67 4.45
N ASP A 156 10.83 -7.05 5.32
CA ASP A 156 10.32 -6.10 6.30
C ASP A 156 9.91 -4.79 5.64
N ASP A 157 8.62 -4.51 5.65
CA ASP A 157 8.03 -3.28 5.15
C ASP A 157 6.95 -2.75 6.11
N HIS A 158 6.25 -1.68 5.71
CA HIS A 158 5.27 -1.05 6.60
C HIS A 158 4.00 -1.91 6.83
N SER A 159 3.76 -2.99 6.07
CA SER A 159 2.69 -3.96 6.39
C SER A 159 2.93 -4.66 7.73
N GLN A 160 4.17 -4.58 8.25
CA GLN A 160 4.62 -5.10 9.53
C GLN A 160 4.89 -4.00 10.56
N ALA A 161 4.30 -2.80 10.39
CA ALA A 161 4.52 -1.69 11.29
C ALA A 161 3.74 -1.85 12.60
N TYR A 162 4.45 -1.85 13.73
CA TYR A 162 3.88 -2.02 15.06
C TYR A 162 4.18 -0.83 15.98
N PHE A 163 3.29 -0.59 16.92
CA PHE A 163 3.52 0.30 18.04
C PHE A 163 3.45 -0.48 19.37
N PRO A 164 4.47 -0.39 20.26
CA PRO A 164 5.77 0.27 20.04
C PRO A 164 6.57 -0.36 18.88
N HIS A 165 7.47 0.42 18.31
CA HIS A 165 8.21 0.00 17.11
C HIS A 165 8.92 -1.36 17.31
N MET A 166 8.83 -2.24 16.32
CA MET A 166 9.39 -3.61 16.30
C MET A 166 8.80 -4.60 17.32
N GLN A 167 7.77 -4.24 18.08
CA GLN A 167 7.12 -5.18 19.00
C GLN A 167 6.05 -6.02 18.28
N LYS A 168 6.49 -6.90 17.38
CA LYS A 168 5.60 -7.68 16.50
C LYS A 168 4.73 -8.72 17.20
N ASP A 169 5.07 -9.10 18.44
CA ASP A 169 4.34 -10.14 19.20
C ASP A 169 3.28 -9.53 20.15
N THR A 170 3.55 -8.36 20.71
CA THR A 170 2.72 -7.74 21.76
C THR A 170 2.22 -6.34 21.43
N GLY A 171 2.76 -5.74 20.38
CA GLY A 171 2.41 -4.40 19.95
C GLY A 171 1.10 -4.35 19.15
N ILE A 172 0.63 -3.13 18.91
CA ILE A 172 -0.50 -2.83 18.05
C ILE A 172 0.01 -2.75 16.61
N LEU A 173 -0.51 -3.58 15.70
CA LEU A 173 -0.26 -3.43 14.27
C LEU A 173 -0.95 -2.15 13.79
N VAL A 174 -0.15 -1.16 13.37
CA VAL A 174 -0.65 0.15 12.92
C VAL A 174 -0.78 0.23 11.39
N SER A 175 -0.69 -0.92 10.74
CA SER A 175 -0.96 -1.09 9.31
C SER A 175 -2.28 -1.84 9.11
N LEU A 176 -3.16 -1.30 8.30
CA LEU A 176 -4.34 -1.96 7.78
C LEU A 176 -3.95 -2.78 6.56
N ASN A 177 -3.82 -4.07 6.76
CA ASN A 177 -3.51 -5.04 5.73
C ASN A 177 -4.82 -5.60 5.17
N LEU A 178 -5.23 -5.16 3.98
CA LEU A 178 -6.48 -5.55 3.34
C LEU A 178 -6.22 -6.05 1.92
N GLN A 179 -6.83 -7.16 1.53
CA GLN A 179 -6.78 -7.67 0.15
C GLN A 179 -8.18 -7.81 -0.41
N ALA A 180 -8.28 -7.75 -1.73
CA ALA A 180 -9.52 -7.99 -2.46
C ALA A 180 -9.22 -8.64 -3.82
N ARG A 181 -10.24 -9.14 -4.51
CA ARG A 181 -10.06 -9.83 -5.79
C ARG A 181 -10.74 -9.08 -6.92
N LYS A 182 -10.14 -9.18 -8.11
CA LYS A 182 -10.88 -8.89 -9.33
C LYS A 182 -11.87 -10.06 -9.60
N PRO A 183 -13.14 -9.79 -9.92
CA PRO A 183 -14.09 -10.85 -10.33
C PRO A 183 -13.54 -11.73 -11.47
N THR A 184 -13.98 -12.99 -11.49
CA THR A 184 -13.68 -13.94 -12.59
C THR A 184 -14.51 -13.68 -13.82
#